data_9537b6f26d64ea2479c1d09952e0d8e5
#
_entry.id   9537b6f26d64ea2479c1d09952e0d8e5
#
_cell.length_a   1.000
_cell.length_b   1.000
_cell.length_c   1.000
_cell.angle_alpha   90.00
_cell.angle_beta   90.00
_cell.angle_gamma   90.00
#
_symmetry.space_group_name_H-M   'P 1'
#
loop_
_entity.id
_entity.type
_entity.pdbx_description
1 polymer ?
#
loop_
_entity_poly.entity_id
_entity_poly.type
_entity_poly.pdbx_seq_one_letter_code
_entity_poly.pdbx_strand_id
1 'polypeptide(L)'
;YIVTASELLTYRCVQRGIPEDRILPFGIPVHPKFNEKLSRANAAAQLGIDPNMKTILLMGGSMGHADHVKNIESLSQIGTPFQFLVVCGNNKKMLYHVEQFAAHYQGNCRIYPYGFVHNVEVMMSASDCIVSKPGGLTVSEALAKNLPMLLFDPIPGHEERNVDFLVNNGMAALITKHFPIDEAVYELFCNPMRLETVRRTMSEIAHPDATERLAEFVLRKR
;
A
#
# COMPACT_ATOMS: atom_id res chain seq x y z
N TYR A 1 -1.19 -19.14 -21.78
CA TYR A 1 -1.56 -17.75 -21.47
C TYR A 1 -0.75 -17.22 -20.31
N ILE A 2 -0.54 -15.89 -20.31
CA ILE A 2 0.10 -15.14 -19.21
C ILE A 2 -0.89 -14.11 -18.70
N VAL A 3 -1.11 -14.07 -17.39
CA VAL A 3 -1.86 -13.00 -16.72
C VAL A 3 -0.89 -11.93 -16.28
N THR A 4 -1.18 -10.68 -16.63
CA THR A 4 -0.35 -9.52 -16.23
C THR A 4 -1.13 -8.56 -15.33
N ALA A 5 -0.41 -7.77 -14.54
CA ALA A 5 -0.98 -6.84 -13.59
C ALA A 5 -1.71 -5.66 -14.28
N SER A 6 -1.41 -5.37 -15.56
CA SER A 6 -2.00 -4.26 -16.31
C SER A 6 -1.66 -4.38 -17.78
N GLU A 7 -2.44 -3.73 -18.63
CA GLU A 7 -2.19 -3.53 -20.07
C GLU A 7 -0.84 -2.89 -20.35
N LEU A 8 -0.36 -2.04 -19.45
CA LEU A 8 0.95 -1.38 -19.55
C LEU A 8 2.13 -2.37 -19.63
N LEU A 9 1.93 -3.62 -19.22
CA LEU A 9 2.96 -4.67 -19.31
C LEU A 9 2.90 -5.45 -20.64
N THR A 10 1.88 -5.27 -21.47
CA THR A 10 1.68 -6.02 -22.72
C THR A 10 2.86 -5.83 -23.67
N TYR A 11 3.29 -4.58 -23.92
CA TYR A 11 4.45 -4.29 -24.77
C TYR A 11 5.69 -5.08 -24.34
N ARG A 12 5.99 -5.07 -23.03
CA ARG A 12 7.17 -5.77 -22.48
C ARG A 12 7.09 -7.27 -22.65
N CYS A 13 5.89 -7.86 -22.58
CA CYS A 13 5.66 -9.28 -22.81
C CYS A 13 5.86 -9.64 -24.29
N VAL A 14 5.34 -8.84 -25.20
CA VAL A 14 5.52 -9.01 -26.66
C VAL A 14 7.00 -8.93 -27.04
N GLN A 15 7.75 -7.95 -26.51
CA GLN A 15 9.19 -7.83 -26.74
C GLN A 15 10.02 -9.03 -26.24
N ARG A 16 9.42 -9.86 -25.37
CA ARG A 16 10.01 -11.13 -24.90
C ARG A 16 9.51 -12.35 -25.64
N GLY A 17 8.83 -12.16 -26.76
CA GLY A 17 8.37 -13.22 -27.65
C GLY A 17 7.04 -13.87 -27.23
N ILE A 18 6.28 -13.28 -26.32
CA ILE A 18 4.95 -13.78 -25.97
C ILE A 18 3.95 -13.23 -26.98
N PRO A 19 3.18 -14.09 -27.69
CA PRO A 19 2.13 -13.64 -28.58
C PRO A 19 1.08 -12.80 -27.83
N GLU A 20 0.65 -11.70 -28.43
CA GLU A 20 -0.26 -10.74 -27.79
C GLU A 20 -1.60 -11.38 -27.41
N ASP A 21 -2.13 -12.29 -28.24
CA ASP A 21 -3.34 -13.07 -27.97
C ASP A 21 -3.22 -14.03 -26.78
N ARG A 22 -2.01 -14.24 -26.27
CA ARG A 22 -1.72 -15.04 -25.06
C ARG A 22 -1.53 -14.21 -23.81
N ILE A 23 -1.59 -12.88 -23.91
CA ILE A 23 -1.42 -11.96 -22.79
C ILE A 23 -2.81 -11.54 -22.30
N LEU A 24 -3.05 -11.76 -21.01
CA LEU A 24 -4.32 -11.47 -20.34
C LEU A 24 -4.08 -10.40 -19.27
N PRO A 25 -4.30 -9.12 -19.57
CA PRO A 25 -4.09 -8.02 -18.62
C PRO A 25 -5.28 -7.91 -17.66
N PHE A 26 -5.51 -8.94 -16.89
CA PHE A 26 -6.64 -9.03 -15.95
C PHE A 26 -6.39 -8.38 -14.61
N GLY A 27 -5.13 -8.01 -14.30
CA GLY A 27 -4.73 -7.61 -12.97
C GLY A 27 -4.26 -8.79 -12.13
N ILE A 28 -3.80 -8.51 -10.92
CA ILE A 28 -3.44 -9.51 -9.92
C ILE A 28 -4.66 -9.77 -9.04
N PRO A 29 -5.16 -11.02 -8.97
CA PRO A 29 -6.30 -11.36 -8.10
C PRO A 29 -6.03 -11.02 -6.64
N VAL A 30 -6.96 -10.33 -6.02
CA VAL A 30 -6.97 -10.04 -4.58
C VAL A 30 -8.20 -10.66 -3.94
N HIS A 31 -8.17 -10.82 -2.62
CA HIS A 31 -9.34 -11.31 -1.89
C HIS A 31 -10.51 -10.32 -2.05
N PRO A 32 -11.76 -10.78 -2.30
CA PRO A 32 -12.93 -9.92 -2.57
C PRO A 32 -13.15 -8.80 -1.55
N LYS A 33 -12.82 -9.02 -0.28
CA LYS A 33 -12.90 -8.00 0.78
C LYS A 33 -12.16 -6.69 0.48
N PHE A 34 -11.11 -6.72 -0.37
CA PHE A 34 -10.41 -5.50 -0.81
C PHE A 34 -11.22 -4.70 -1.84
N ASN A 35 -12.18 -5.32 -2.52
CA ASN A 35 -13.07 -4.66 -3.46
C ASN A 35 -14.32 -4.07 -2.79
N GLU A 36 -14.59 -4.46 -1.54
CA GLU A 36 -15.70 -3.91 -0.78
C GLU A 36 -15.50 -2.42 -0.49
N LYS A 37 -16.54 -1.62 -0.77
CA LYS A 37 -16.54 -0.18 -0.49
C LYS A 37 -16.85 0.06 0.97
N LEU A 38 -15.82 0.23 1.78
CA LEU A 38 -15.97 0.63 3.17
C LEU A 38 -15.62 2.11 3.30
N SER A 39 -16.56 2.91 3.80
CA SER A 39 -16.29 4.35 4.02
C SER A 39 -15.22 4.53 5.10
N ARG A 40 -14.42 5.60 4.97
CA ARG A 40 -13.42 5.97 5.98
C ARG A 40 -14.01 6.05 7.39
N ALA A 41 -15.19 6.67 7.54
CA ALA A 41 -15.85 6.79 8.83
C ALA A 41 -16.17 5.43 9.46
N ASN A 42 -16.73 4.51 8.67
CA ASN A 42 -17.05 3.16 9.14
C ASN A 42 -15.80 2.35 9.45
N ALA A 43 -14.75 2.47 8.63
CA ALA A 43 -13.47 1.82 8.88
C ALA A 43 -12.80 2.35 10.16
N ALA A 44 -12.79 3.67 10.34
CA ALA A 44 -12.25 4.32 11.54
C ALA A 44 -13.03 3.92 12.80
N ALA A 45 -14.36 3.83 12.73
CA ALA A 45 -15.19 3.36 13.85
C ALA A 45 -14.86 1.92 14.24
N GLN A 46 -14.65 1.02 13.28
CA GLN A 46 -14.25 -0.36 13.55
C GLN A 46 -12.87 -0.47 14.21
N LEU A 47 -11.97 0.47 13.92
CA LEU A 47 -10.61 0.49 14.48
C LEU A 47 -10.49 1.33 15.76
N GLY A 48 -11.55 2.04 16.15
CA GLY A 48 -11.52 2.94 17.31
C GLY A 48 -10.60 4.16 17.12
N ILE A 49 -10.48 4.66 15.87
CA ILE A 49 -9.62 5.80 15.53
C ILE A 49 -10.44 7.01 15.06
N ASP A 50 -9.83 8.17 15.01
CA ASP A 50 -10.47 9.42 14.60
C ASP A 50 -10.59 9.52 13.07
N PRO A 51 -11.79 9.55 12.46
CA PRO A 51 -11.94 9.62 11.01
C PRO A 51 -11.47 10.95 10.41
N ASN A 52 -11.32 12.01 11.22
CA ASN A 52 -10.92 13.34 10.77
C ASN A 52 -9.39 13.56 10.82
N MET A 53 -8.66 12.69 11.49
CA MET A 53 -7.21 12.78 11.62
C MET A 53 -6.50 12.04 10.48
N LYS A 54 -5.48 12.63 9.86
CA LYS A 54 -4.69 11.97 8.82
C LYS A 54 -4.10 10.67 9.33
N THR A 55 -4.31 9.59 8.58
CA THR A 55 -3.94 8.24 9.00
C THR A 55 -2.93 7.62 8.04
N ILE A 56 -1.81 7.17 8.57
CA ILE A 56 -0.72 6.50 7.84
C ILE A 56 -0.66 5.04 8.28
N LEU A 57 -0.81 4.11 7.34
CA LEU A 57 -0.63 2.69 7.59
C LEU A 57 0.83 2.31 7.38
N LEU A 58 1.50 1.85 8.42
CA LEU A 58 2.89 1.38 8.38
C LEU A 58 2.91 -0.14 8.39
N MET A 59 3.43 -0.77 7.33
CA MET A 59 3.54 -2.22 7.21
C MET A 59 4.92 -2.65 6.73
N GLY A 60 5.58 -3.54 7.47
CA GLY A 60 6.92 -4.07 7.13
C GLY A 60 6.91 -5.41 6.42
N GLY A 61 5.77 -5.86 5.90
CA GLY A 61 5.56 -7.23 5.41
C GLY A 61 5.40 -8.23 6.56
N SER A 62 5.14 -9.50 6.23
CA SER A 62 4.83 -10.55 7.23
C SER A 62 5.97 -10.83 8.23
N MET A 63 7.21 -10.51 7.87
CA MET A 63 8.39 -10.68 8.72
C MET A 63 8.79 -9.40 9.49
N GLY A 64 8.11 -8.26 9.28
CA GLY A 64 8.28 -7.02 10.01
C GLY A 64 9.71 -6.47 9.99
N HIS A 65 10.27 -6.24 8.80
CA HIS A 65 11.66 -5.74 8.65
C HIS A 65 11.79 -4.20 8.66
N ALA A 66 10.69 -3.46 8.87
CA ALA A 66 10.73 -2.00 8.90
C ALA A 66 11.09 -1.47 10.30
N ASP A 67 11.87 -0.40 10.35
CA ASP A 67 12.08 0.35 11.58
C ASP A 67 10.93 1.35 11.78
N HIS A 68 9.81 0.84 12.30
CA HIS A 68 8.60 1.63 12.48
C HIS A 68 8.76 2.79 13.46
N VAL A 69 9.54 2.60 14.53
CA VAL A 69 9.80 3.64 15.54
C VAL A 69 10.52 4.82 14.88
N LYS A 70 11.60 4.55 14.16
CA LYS A 70 12.34 5.59 13.44
C LYS A 70 11.47 6.32 12.39
N ASN A 71 10.61 5.58 11.70
CA ASN A 71 9.68 6.19 10.74
C ASN A 71 8.69 7.13 11.43
N ILE A 72 8.13 6.73 12.59
CA ILE A 72 7.21 7.57 13.36
C ILE A 72 7.92 8.80 13.89
N GLU A 73 9.15 8.65 14.42
CA GLU A 73 9.97 9.78 14.88
C GLU A 73 10.20 10.80 13.78
N SER A 74 10.64 10.34 12.58
CA SER A 74 10.85 11.21 11.43
C SER A 74 9.56 11.92 11.01
N LEU A 75 8.46 11.20 10.90
CA LEU A 75 7.15 11.76 10.51
C LEU A 75 6.58 12.74 11.54
N SER A 76 6.88 12.55 12.82
CA SER A 76 6.47 13.45 13.91
C SER A 76 7.12 14.82 13.82
N GLN A 77 8.27 14.95 13.15
CA GLN A 77 8.95 16.22 12.93
C GLN A 77 8.24 17.14 11.91
N ILE A 78 7.33 16.60 11.10
CA ILE A 78 6.53 17.41 10.15
C ILE A 78 5.63 18.43 10.87
N GLY A 79 5.32 18.18 12.15
CA GLY A 79 4.46 19.04 12.96
C GLY A 79 2.95 18.86 12.71
N THR A 80 2.57 18.12 11.68
CA THR A 80 1.17 17.75 11.41
C THR A 80 0.78 16.57 12.32
N PRO A 81 -0.37 16.65 13.02
CA PRO A 81 -0.85 15.54 13.83
C PRO A 81 -1.30 14.38 12.94
N PHE A 82 -0.64 13.24 13.06
CA PHE A 82 -0.99 11.99 12.38
C PHE A 82 -1.49 10.94 13.35
N GLN A 83 -2.26 9.97 12.84
CA GLN A 83 -2.41 8.67 13.49
C GLN A 83 -1.71 7.59 12.65
N PHE A 84 -0.99 6.72 13.34
CA PHE A 84 -0.23 5.63 12.74
C PHE A 84 -0.86 4.30 13.10
N LEU A 85 -1.30 3.55 12.10
CA LEU A 85 -1.64 2.14 12.23
C LEU A 85 -0.38 1.34 11.94
N VAL A 86 0.22 0.73 12.95
CA VAL A 86 1.54 0.09 12.84
C VAL A 86 1.41 -1.42 12.90
N VAL A 87 1.48 -2.07 11.73
CA VAL A 87 1.34 -3.53 11.63
C VAL A 87 2.71 -4.20 11.64
N CYS A 88 3.04 -4.82 12.77
CA CYS A 88 4.30 -5.51 13.00
C CYS A 88 4.29 -6.98 12.56
N GLY A 89 3.14 -7.51 12.11
CA GLY A 89 2.99 -8.89 11.69
C GLY A 89 3.38 -9.89 12.81
N ASN A 90 4.14 -10.89 12.44
CA ASN A 90 4.62 -11.91 13.39
C ASN A 90 5.86 -11.51 14.20
N ASN A 91 6.38 -10.28 14.00
CA ASN A 91 7.56 -9.79 14.70
C ASN A 91 7.20 -9.25 16.11
N LYS A 92 7.14 -10.15 17.09
CA LYS A 92 6.82 -9.82 18.49
C LYS A 92 7.81 -8.81 19.11
N LYS A 93 9.09 -8.85 18.72
CA LYS A 93 10.10 -7.91 19.20
C LYS A 93 9.81 -6.49 18.69
N MET A 94 9.46 -6.36 17.42
CA MET A 94 9.06 -5.09 16.82
C MET A 94 7.79 -4.55 17.50
N LEU A 95 6.77 -5.40 17.66
CA LEU A 95 5.52 -5.02 18.34
C LEU A 95 5.83 -4.45 19.74
N TYR A 96 6.59 -5.16 20.54
CA TYR A 96 6.97 -4.70 21.87
C TYR A 96 7.67 -3.34 21.83
N HIS A 97 8.61 -3.12 20.89
CA HIS A 97 9.30 -1.83 20.77
C HIS A 97 8.34 -0.69 20.40
N VAL A 98 7.40 -0.94 19.47
CA VAL A 98 6.40 0.06 19.09
C VAL A 98 5.43 0.35 20.23
N GLU A 99 5.00 -0.67 20.99
CA GLU A 99 4.15 -0.51 22.18
C GLU A 99 4.84 0.34 23.26
N GLN A 100 6.11 0.05 23.56
CA GLN A 100 6.90 0.84 24.52
C GLN A 100 7.08 2.28 24.04
N PHE A 101 7.38 2.48 22.76
CA PHE A 101 7.48 3.81 22.19
C PHE A 101 6.15 4.57 22.29
N ALA A 102 5.04 3.94 21.90
CA ALA A 102 3.71 4.54 21.96
C ALA A 102 3.30 4.93 23.39
N ALA A 103 3.61 4.09 24.40
CA ALA A 103 3.30 4.36 25.81
C ALA A 103 4.05 5.58 26.38
N HIS A 104 5.23 5.91 25.84
CA HIS A 104 6.06 7.03 26.31
C HIS A 104 6.05 8.24 25.38
N TYR A 105 5.34 8.15 24.27
CA TYR A 105 5.29 9.22 23.27
C TYR A 105 4.52 10.44 23.80
N GLN A 106 5.15 11.63 23.76
CA GLN A 106 4.60 12.89 24.30
C GLN A 106 4.20 13.89 23.20
N GLY A 107 4.26 13.47 21.91
CA GLY A 107 3.90 14.36 20.79
C GLY A 107 2.41 14.40 20.50
N ASN A 108 2.05 15.06 19.39
CA ASN A 108 0.68 15.27 18.94
C ASN A 108 0.13 14.15 18.05
N CYS A 109 0.93 13.13 17.74
CA CYS A 109 0.51 11.98 16.95
C CYS A 109 -0.14 10.91 17.83
N ARG A 110 -0.96 10.04 17.23
CA ARG A 110 -1.53 8.85 17.88
C ARG A 110 -0.94 7.59 17.26
N ILE A 111 -0.52 6.65 18.07
CA ILE A 111 0.17 5.44 17.61
C ILE A 111 -0.63 4.22 18.04
N TYR A 112 -1.03 3.41 17.07
CA TYR A 112 -1.82 2.19 17.29
C TYR A 112 -1.00 0.98 16.84
N PRO A 113 -0.29 0.30 17.76
CA PRO A 113 0.50 -0.89 17.43
C PRO A 113 -0.38 -2.12 17.29
N TYR A 114 -0.11 -2.91 16.24
CA TYR A 114 -0.78 -4.18 15.96
C TYR A 114 0.26 -5.26 15.67
N GLY A 115 0.01 -6.47 16.15
CA GLY A 115 0.72 -7.65 15.72
C GLY A 115 0.26 -8.12 14.33
N PHE A 116 0.08 -9.44 14.17
CA PHE A 116 -0.55 -9.98 12.96
C PHE A 116 -2.05 -9.69 12.96
N VAL A 117 -2.57 -9.19 11.84
CA VAL A 117 -3.96 -8.77 11.68
C VAL A 117 -4.63 -9.47 10.49
N HIS A 118 -5.95 -9.64 10.53
CA HIS A 118 -6.75 -10.25 9.48
C HIS A 118 -7.65 -9.25 8.73
N ASN A 119 -7.67 -8.00 9.17
CA ASN A 119 -8.55 -6.92 8.68
C ASN A 119 -7.75 -5.77 8.04
N VAL A 120 -6.71 -6.12 7.26
CA VAL A 120 -5.87 -5.14 6.55
C VAL A 120 -6.71 -4.26 5.62
N GLU A 121 -7.75 -4.81 4.99
CA GLU A 121 -8.67 -4.09 4.12
C GLU A 121 -9.43 -2.95 4.84
N VAL A 122 -9.75 -3.14 6.11
CA VAL A 122 -10.35 -2.10 6.97
C VAL A 122 -9.31 -1.02 7.28
N MET A 123 -8.08 -1.42 7.65
CA MET A 123 -6.98 -0.49 7.92
C MET A 123 -6.64 0.34 6.68
N MET A 124 -6.58 -0.27 5.50
CA MET A 124 -6.37 0.44 4.24
C MET A 124 -7.51 1.42 3.94
N SER A 125 -8.78 1.03 4.21
CA SER A 125 -9.95 1.91 4.01
C SER A 125 -9.97 3.11 4.97
N ALA A 126 -9.36 2.99 6.15
CA ALA A 126 -9.25 4.07 7.14
C ALA A 126 -8.06 5.00 6.88
N SER A 127 -7.10 4.60 6.01
CA SER A 127 -5.82 5.28 5.84
C SER A 127 -5.81 6.26 4.65
N ASP A 128 -4.95 7.26 4.72
CA ASP A 128 -4.69 8.22 3.63
C ASP A 128 -3.55 7.77 2.72
N CYS A 129 -2.58 7.05 3.26
CA CYS A 129 -1.51 6.38 2.51
C CYS A 129 -0.98 5.17 3.26
N ILE A 130 -0.25 4.31 2.54
CA ILE A 130 0.48 3.17 3.11
C ILE A 130 1.98 3.35 2.89
N VAL A 131 2.77 3.05 3.92
CA VAL A 131 4.23 2.91 3.86
C VAL A 131 4.55 1.43 3.97
N SER A 132 5.06 0.82 2.91
CA SER A 132 5.26 -0.62 2.86
C SER A 132 6.38 -1.04 1.91
N LYS A 133 6.81 -2.31 2.02
CA LYS A 133 7.58 -2.96 0.96
C LYS A 133 6.71 -3.17 -0.29
N PRO A 134 7.30 -3.14 -1.49
CA PRO A 134 6.56 -3.25 -2.75
C PRO A 134 6.22 -4.71 -3.12
N GLY A 135 5.77 -5.50 -2.16
CA GLY A 135 5.32 -6.87 -2.36
C GLY A 135 4.06 -6.95 -3.25
N GLY A 136 4.02 -7.88 -4.20
CA GLY A 136 2.97 -7.94 -5.22
C GLY A 136 1.54 -7.96 -4.66
N LEU A 137 1.27 -8.73 -3.60
CA LEU A 137 -0.06 -8.75 -2.97
C LEU A 137 -0.41 -7.41 -2.31
N THR A 138 0.48 -6.87 -1.48
CA THR A 138 0.24 -5.57 -0.80
C THR A 138 0.00 -4.45 -1.79
N VAL A 139 0.77 -4.42 -2.89
CA VAL A 139 0.60 -3.45 -3.98
C VAL A 139 -0.78 -3.59 -4.62
N SER A 140 -1.20 -4.83 -4.96
CA SER A 140 -2.49 -5.08 -5.60
C SER A 140 -3.67 -4.75 -4.66
N GLU A 141 -3.54 -5.04 -3.39
CA GLU A 141 -4.50 -4.68 -2.34
C GLU A 141 -4.63 -3.15 -2.17
N ALA A 142 -3.49 -2.44 -2.16
CA ALA A 142 -3.46 -0.98 -2.10
C ALA A 142 -4.07 -0.34 -3.37
N LEU A 143 -3.81 -0.89 -4.56
CA LEU A 143 -4.45 -0.47 -5.81
C LEU A 143 -5.96 -0.67 -5.75
N ALA A 144 -6.45 -1.83 -5.28
CA ALA A 144 -7.88 -2.11 -5.14
C ALA A 144 -8.57 -1.14 -4.15
N LYS A 145 -7.86 -0.70 -3.12
CA LYS A 145 -8.34 0.29 -2.14
C LYS A 145 -8.09 1.74 -2.55
N ASN A 146 -7.48 1.98 -3.71
CA ASN A 146 -7.08 3.31 -4.18
C ASN A 146 -6.25 4.08 -3.12
N LEU A 147 -5.34 3.37 -2.43
CA LEU A 147 -4.54 3.87 -1.32
C LEU A 147 -3.13 4.22 -1.80
N PRO A 148 -2.73 5.50 -1.83
CA PRO A 148 -1.40 5.95 -2.23
C PRO A 148 -0.28 5.24 -1.48
N MET A 149 0.80 4.88 -2.19
CA MET A 149 1.88 4.06 -1.68
C MET A 149 3.18 4.84 -1.57
N LEU A 150 3.84 4.74 -0.41
CA LEU A 150 5.23 5.12 -0.19
C LEU A 150 6.02 3.83 0.05
N LEU A 151 6.91 3.52 -0.87
CA LEU A 151 7.60 2.23 -0.92
C LEU A 151 9.01 2.35 -0.37
N PHE A 152 9.49 1.32 0.32
CA PHE A 152 10.85 1.28 0.85
C PHE A 152 11.46 -0.11 0.71
N ASP A 153 12.80 -0.18 0.69
CA ASP A 153 13.62 -1.37 0.82
C ASP A 153 13.13 -2.56 -0.05
N PRO A 154 13.03 -2.38 -1.39
CA PRO A 154 12.61 -3.44 -2.27
C PRO A 154 13.61 -4.60 -2.28
N ILE A 155 13.10 -5.83 -2.28
CA ILE A 155 13.95 -7.01 -2.50
C ILE A 155 14.42 -6.99 -3.95
N PRO A 156 15.76 -7.14 -4.20
CA PRO A 156 16.31 -7.15 -5.54
C PRO A 156 15.61 -8.13 -6.48
N GLY A 157 15.38 -7.69 -7.71
CA GLY A 157 14.75 -8.48 -8.76
C GLY A 157 13.26 -8.24 -8.91
N HIS A 158 12.40 -8.96 -8.17
CA HIS A 158 10.96 -8.89 -8.40
C HIS A 158 10.29 -7.66 -7.76
N GLU A 159 10.70 -7.25 -6.56
CA GLU A 159 10.11 -6.08 -5.91
C GLU A 159 10.61 -4.77 -6.54
N GLU A 160 11.86 -4.72 -7.01
CA GLU A 160 12.35 -3.58 -7.79
C GLU A 160 11.51 -3.34 -9.05
N ARG A 161 11.07 -4.42 -9.72
CA ARG A 161 10.18 -4.29 -10.88
C ARG A 161 8.81 -3.73 -10.54
N ASN A 162 8.30 -4.05 -9.35
CA ASN A 162 7.06 -3.45 -8.86
C ASN A 162 7.26 -1.96 -8.58
N VAL A 163 8.40 -1.57 -7.98
CA VAL A 163 8.77 -0.16 -7.79
C VAL A 163 8.83 0.57 -9.12
N ASP A 164 9.60 0.04 -10.09
CA ASP A 164 9.74 0.65 -11.43
C ASP A 164 8.36 0.86 -12.08
N PHE A 165 7.51 -0.15 -12.02
CA PHE A 165 6.16 -0.06 -12.57
C PHE A 165 5.32 1.02 -11.88
N LEU A 166 5.29 1.04 -10.56
CA LEU A 166 4.45 1.95 -9.78
C LEU A 166 4.93 3.41 -9.83
N VAL A 167 6.24 3.63 -9.69
CA VAL A 167 6.82 4.97 -9.66
C VAL A 167 6.80 5.61 -11.04
N ASN A 168 7.19 4.87 -12.10
CA ASN A 168 7.18 5.40 -13.47
C ASN A 168 5.76 5.68 -14.01
N ASN A 169 4.73 5.08 -13.41
CA ASN A 169 3.33 5.36 -13.74
C ASN A 169 2.65 6.31 -12.73
N GLY A 170 3.39 6.94 -11.81
CA GLY A 170 2.87 7.95 -10.90
C GLY A 170 1.91 7.44 -9.82
N MET A 171 2.00 6.15 -9.46
CA MET A 171 1.13 5.51 -8.45
C MET A 171 1.76 5.43 -7.07
N ALA A 172 3.07 5.57 -6.97
CA ALA A 172 3.83 5.48 -5.73
C ALA A 172 5.05 6.40 -5.74
N ALA A 173 5.64 6.61 -4.56
CA ALA A 173 6.97 7.17 -4.43
C ALA A 173 7.89 6.17 -3.72
N LEU A 174 9.19 6.17 -4.09
CA LEU A 174 10.20 5.35 -3.45
C LEU A 174 10.95 6.18 -2.41
N ILE A 175 10.90 5.75 -1.16
CA ILE A 175 11.68 6.31 -0.05
C ILE A 175 13.14 5.89 -0.23
N THR A 176 14.03 6.86 -0.24
CA THR A 176 15.48 6.67 -0.38
C THR A 176 16.24 7.55 0.61
N LYS A 177 17.58 7.47 0.60
CA LYS A 177 18.41 8.40 1.39
C LYS A 177 18.28 9.85 0.94
N HIS A 178 17.95 10.08 -0.34
CA HIS A 178 17.81 11.42 -0.95
C HIS A 178 16.36 11.91 -0.99
N PHE A 179 15.42 11.04 -0.69
CA PHE A 179 14.00 11.33 -0.59
C PHE A 179 13.44 10.57 0.62
N PRO A 180 13.68 11.08 1.84
CA PRO A 180 13.31 10.41 3.08
C PRO A 180 11.79 10.41 3.31
N ILE A 181 11.35 9.62 4.29
CA ILE A 181 9.92 9.36 4.52
C ILE A 181 9.13 10.62 4.88
N ASP A 182 9.71 11.51 5.68
CA ASP A 182 9.10 12.78 6.08
C ASP A 182 8.89 13.70 4.88
N GLU A 183 9.87 13.83 3.99
CA GLU A 183 9.73 14.57 2.73
C GLU A 183 8.66 13.96 1.83
N ALA A 184 8.66 12.64 1.66
CA ALA A 184 7.68 11.93 0.85
C ALA A 184 6.24 12.12 1.36
N VAL A 185 6.02 12.03 2.67
CA VAL A 185 4.72 12.27 3.30
C VAL A 185 4.33 13.74 3.24
N TYR A 186 5.27 14.65 3.51
CA TYR A 186 5.05 16.08 3.40
C TYR A 186 4.56 16.45 1.99
N GLU A 187 5.29 16.04 0.96
CA GLU A 187 4.92 16.33 -0.43
C GLU A 187 3.59 15.70 -0.84
N LEU A 188 3.27 14.50 -0.34
CA LEU A 188 2.01 13.84 -0.64
C LEU A 188 0.81 14.60 -0.08
N PHE A 189 0.93 15.18 1.12
CA PHE A 189 -0.20 15.80 1.81
C PHE A 189 -0.25 17.33 1.68
N CYS A 190 0.88 18.01 1.45
CA CYS A 190 0.91 19.47 1.25
C CYS A 190 0.42 19.89 -0.13
N ASN A 191 0.37 18.96 -1.10
CA ASN A 191 -0.16 19.25 -2.42
C ASN A 191 -1.42 18.41 -2.71
N PRO A 192 -2.63 18.97 -2.51
CA PRO A 192 -3.89 18.25 -2.79
C PRO A 192 -4.00 17.74 -4.22
N MET A 193 -3.47 18.48 -5.20
CA MET A 193 -3.42 18.06 -6.61
C MET A 193 -2.60 16.79 -6.81
N ARG A 194 -1.50 16.64 -6.06
CA ARG A 194 -0.64 15.44 -6.15
C ARG A 194 -1.39 14.21 -5.66
N LEU A 195 -2.02 14.31 -4.50
CA LEU A 195 -2.78 13.20 -3.92
C LEU A 195 -3.93 12.78 -4.84
N GLU A 196 -4.66 13.74 -5.39
CA GLU A 196 -5.76 13.49 -6.34
C GLU A 196 -5.24 12.83 -7.62
N THR A 197 -4.12 13.32 -8.18
CA THR A 197 -3.51 12.76 -9.39
C THR A 197 -3.08 11.32 -9.17
N VAL A 198 -2.41 11.02 -8.07
CA VAL A 198 -2.00 9.65 -7.71
C VAL A 198 -3.23 8.73 -7.64
N ARG A 199 -4.28 9.14 -6.92
CA ARG A 199 -5.50 8.34 -6.78
C ARG A 199 -6.23 8.14 -8.10
N ARG A 200 -6.30 9.15 -8.96
CA ARG A 200 -6.89 9.03 -10.29
C ARG A 200 -6.11 8.02 -11.14
N THR A 201 -4.79 8.14 -11.20
CA THR A 201 -3.94 7.20 -11.94
C THR A 201 -4.11 5.77 -11.42
N MET A 202 -4.13 5.59 -10.10
CA MET A 202 -4.36 4.27 -9.48
C MET A 202 -5.71 3.69 -9.89
N SER A 203 -6.79 4.49 -9.86
CA SER A 203 -8.13 4.02 -10.22
C SER A 203 -8.30 3.66 -11.70
N GLU A 204 -7.50 4.28 -12.59
CA GLU A 204 -7.49 3.95 -14.03
C GLU A 204 -6.72 2.65 -14.32
N ILE A 205 -5.73 2.30 -13.50
CA ILE A 205 -4.85 1.13 -13.71
C ILE A 205 -5.31 -0.07 -12.87
N ALA A 206 -6.06 0.16 -11.80
CA ALA A 206 -6.54 -0.92 -10.93
C ALA A 206 -7.55 -1.82 -11.65
N HIS A 207 -7.41 -3.13 -11.43
CA HIS A 207 -8.35 -4.14 -11.90
C HIS A 207 -9.03 -4.83 -10.71
N PRO A 208 -10.03 -4.21 -10.10
CA PRO A 208 -10.74 -4.81 -8.95
C PRO A 208 -11.47 -6.10 -9.33
N ASP A 209 -11.82 -6.28 -10.59
CA ASP A 209 -12.48 -7.44 -11.19
C ASP A 209 -11.50 -8.56 -11.62
N ALA A 210 -10.22 -8.45 -11.29
CA ALA A 210 -9.18 -9.40 -11.73
C ALA A 210 -9.53 -10.86 -11.40
N THR A 211 -10.09 -11.11 -10.22
CA THR A 211 -10.46 -12.45 -9.75
C THR A 211 -11.61 -13.03 -10.60
N GLU A 212 -12.65 -12.24 -10.85
CA GLU A 212 -13.79 -12.64 -11.67
C GLU A 212 -13.39 -12.89 -13.11
N ARG A 213 -12.64 -11.97 -13.75
CA ARG A 213 -12.12 -12.11 -15.11
C ARG A 213 -11.29 -13.38 -15.27
N LEU A 214 -10.40 -13.68 -14.34
CA LEU A 214 -9.59 -14.89 -14.37
C LEU A 214 -10.43 -16.15 -14.20
N ALA A 215 -11.38 -16.16 -13.27
CA ALA A 215 -12.27 -17.29 -13.03
C ALA A 215 -13.14 -17.58 -14.28
N GLU A 216 -13.75 -16.56 -14.87
CA GLU A 216 -14.53 -16.69 -16.10
C GLU A 216 -13.69 -17.25 -17.27
N PHE A 217 -12.47 -16.72 -17.43
CA PHE A 217 -11.58 -17.21 -18.48
C PHE A 217 -11.27 -18.70 -18.33
N VAL A 218 -10.96 -19.15 -17.11
CA VAL A 218 -10.65 -20.56 -16.83
C VAL A 218 -11.88 -21.45 -17.05
N LEU A 219 -13.06 -21.00 -16.63
CA LEU A 219 -14.30 -21.78 -16.79
C LEU A 219 -14.72 -21.90 -18.26
N ARG A 220 -14.52 -20.88 -19.09
CA ARG A 220 -14.83 -20.92 -20.53
C ARG A 220 -13.86 -21.79 -21.35
N LYS A 221 -12.67 -22.10 -20.80
CA LYS A 221 -11.65 -22.93 -21.47
C LYS A 221 -11.76 -24.43 -21.12
N ARG A 222 -12.67 -24.80 -20.21
CA ARG A 222 -13.06 -26.19 -19.94
C ARG A 222 -14.10 -26.63 -20.95
#